data_62c6067ce63b0f30959a251f712001fb
#
_entry.id   62c6067ce63b0f30959a251f712001fb
#
_cell.length_a   1.000
_cell.length_b   1.000
_cell.length_c   1.000
_cell.angle_alpha   90.00
_cell.angle_beta   90.00
_cell.angle_gamma   90.00
#
_symmetry.space_group_name_H-M   'P 1'
#
loop_
_entity.id
_entity.type
_entity.pdbx_description
1 polymer ?
#
loop_
_entity_poly.entity_id
_entity_poly.type
_entity_poly.pdbx_seq_one_letter_code
_entity_poly.pdbx_strand_id
1 'polypeptide(L)'
;MSISAMKQILLFCSLIITFFSYAGLPTAVNGVAVPSLAPILERVTPAVVNIHSTTRQKISSRNQAFYNWYYGLPNVPQERVTQSLGSGVVVDAKNGYILTNNHVIDGATDIQVSLQDGRSFSARLIGTDEGTDVAVIKIEAKNLTQLALMDSKKLRVGDFVVAVGNPFGLGQTVTSGIVSALGRTNLQGLGYQNFIQTDASINPGNSGGALINLQGELVGINTAIYSPSGGNVGIGFAIPASLAQRIMAQLVQFGQVRRGSIGVEVQDITANLARAFNLEKNGGVIITNVEPDSPAESAGLQAGDIITQLNGNKIKNQHDFNNQEGLFELNTSIAISFIRNEKRKHTKTVINNYDRKEFAGTELHNLLTGAHFINLPSHLKSHYQGVLIDEIERGSAAWNQGLRSGDLITNANKKEIINLKQLKIILDKSRKSPVLTVYRNYRNYILVLE
;
A
#
# COMPACT_ATOMS: atom_id res chain seq x y z
N MET A 1 75.57 3.85 33.88
CA MET A 1 74.56 3.86 32.79
C MET A 1 74.21 5.32 32.52
N SER A 2 74.42 5.80 31.28
CA SER A 2 74.19 7.20 30.97
C SER A 2 72.68 7.51 30.93
N ILE A 3 72.29 8.72 31.33
CA ILE A 3 70.87 9.20 31.28
C ILE A 3 70.23 8.99 29.90
N SER A 4 71.06 9.00 28.84
CA SER A 4 70.62 8.72 27.45
C SER A 4 70.18 7.26 27.26
N ALA A 5 70.85 6.29 27.85
CA ALA A 5 70.48 4.87 27.71
C ALA A 5 69.20 4.53 28.50
N MET A 6 68.96 5.22 29.61
CA MET A 6 67.75 5.06 30.43
C MET A 6 66.51 5.67 29.71
N LYS A 7 66.69 6.80 29.01
CA LYS A 7 65.61 7.39 28.15
C LYS A 7 65.25 6.54 26.97
N GLN A 8 66.23 5.87 26.34
CA GLN A 8 65.95 4.96 25.20
C GLN A 8 65.24 3.68 25.65
N ILE A 9 65.57 3.14 26.83
CA ILE A 9 64.87 1.97 27.40
C ILE A 9 63.44 2.32 27.81
N LEU A 10 63.21 3.52 28.38
CA LEU A 10 61.85 4.00 28.69
C LEU A 10 61.01 4.26 27.43
N LEU A 11 61.63 4.76 26.34
CA LEU A 11 60.94 4.96 25.06
C LEU A 11 60.61 3.63 24.37
N PHE A 12 61.44 2.62 24.54
CA PHE A 12 61.24 1.29 23.96
C PHE A 12 60.17 0.48 24.76
N CYS A 13 60.11 0.64 26.08
CA CYS A 13 59.06 0.03 26.90
C CYS A 13 57.67 0.71 26.71
N SER A 14 57.63 2.00 26.36
CA SER A 14 56.31 2.66 26.06
C SER A 14 55.75 2.28 24.68
N LEU A 15 56.58 1.74 23.76
CA LEU A 15 56.13 1.29 22.43
C LEU A 15 55.58 -0.15 22.43
N ILE A 16 55.78 -0.92 23.49
CA ILE A 16 55.34 -2.34 23.56
C ILE A 16 53.97 -2.50 24.24
N ILE A 17 53.41 -1.43 24.81
CA ILE A 17 52.05 -1.45 25.39
C ILE A 17 51.06 -0.93 24.34
N THR A 18 51.07 -1.45 23.16
CA THR A 18 49.88 -1.45 22.32
C THR A 18 48.98 -2.57 22.82
N PHE A 19 48.13 -2.22 23.79
CA PHE A 19 46.97 -3.03 24.09
C PHE A 19 46.17 -3.16 22.78
N PHE A 20 46.17 -4.34 22.19
CA PHE A 20 45.14 -4.71 21.27
C PHE A 20 43.82 -4.66 22.04
N SER A 21 43.19 -3.47 22.09
CA SER A 21 41.79 -3.37 22.43
C SER A 21 41.02 -4.08 21.34
N TYR A 22 40.81 -5.38 21.49
CA TYR A 22 39.75 -6.06 20.83
C TYR A 22 38.44 -5.43 21.29
N ALA A 23 37.95 -4.44 20.59
CA ALA A 23 36.61 -3.89 20.73
C ALA A 23 35.57 -4.88 20.18
N GLY A 24 35.70 -6.17 20.49
CA GLY A 24 34.66 -7.15 20.28
C GLY A 24 33.56 -6.97 21.30
N LEU A 25 32.33 -7.01 20.90
CA LEU A 25 31.21 -7.07 21.84
C LEU A 25 31.44 -8.26 22.79
N PRO A 26 31.16 -8.12 24.09
CA PRO A 26 31.34 -9.20 25.04
C PRO A 26 30.45 -10.39 24.63
N THR A 27 30.99 -11.59 24.65
CA THR A 27 30.25 -12.84 24.35
C THR A 27 29.27 -13.21 25.45
N ALA A 28 29.41 -12.61 26.64
CA ALA A 28 28.48 -12.77 27.74
C ALA A 28 28.47 -11.50 28.61
N VAL A 29 27.31 -11.18 29.21
CA VAL A 29 27.14 -10.13 30.23
C VAL A 29 26.62 -10.78 31.49
N ASN A 30 27.34 -10.57 32.63
CA ASN A 30 27.04 -11.20 33.93
C ASN A 30 26.92 -12.75 33.85
N GLY A 31 27.76 -13.40 33.03
CA GLY A 31 27.73 -14.85 32.86
C GLY A 31 26.61 -15.39 31.97
N VAL A 32 25.75 -14.54 31.42
CA VAL A 32 24.73 -14.92 30.44
C VAL A 32 25.24 -14.60 29.05
N ALA A 33 25.24 -15.59 28.17
CA ALA A 33 25.63 -15.41 26.77
C ALA A 33 24.78 -14.32 26.11
N VAL A 34 25.40 -13.44 25.32
CA VAL A 34 24.67 -12.43 24.55
C VAL A 34 23.76 -13.15 23.56
N PRO A 35 22.45 -12.89 23.54
CA PRO A 35 21.51 -13.57 22.65
C PRO A 35 21.88 -13.33 21.18
N SER A 36 22.00 -14.41 20.41
CA SER A 36 22.22 -14.35 18.96
C SER A 36 20.89 -14.48 18.21
N LEU A 37 20.72 -13.70 17.16
CA LEU A 37 19.59 -13.84 16.24
C LEU A 37 19.79 -14.98 15.22
N ALA A 38 21.01 -15.53 15.10
CA ALA A 38 21.32 -16.54 14.10
C ALA A 38 20.37 -17.75 14.10
N PRO A 39 19.99 -18.37 15.25
CA PRO A 39 19.09 -19.51 15.24
C PRO A 39 17.68 -19.19 14.74
N ILE A 40 17.22 -17.95 14.90
CA ILE A 40 15.92 -17.49 14.38
C ILE A 40 16.06 -17.28 12.88
N LEU A 41 17.13 -16.63 12.45
CA LEU A 41 17.39 -16.32 11.04
C LEU A 41 17.55 -17.59 10.19
N GLU A 42 18.24 -18.61 10.66
CA GLU A 42 18.34 -19.91 9.97
C GLU A 42 16.96 -20.51 9.64
N ARG A 43 15.97 -20.30 10.49
CA ARG A 43 14.61 -20.81 10.27
C ARG A 43 13.78 -19.92 9.36
N VAL A 44 13.97 -18.60 9.39
CA VAL A 44 13.06 -17.66 8.70
C VAL A 44 13.58 -17.23 7.32
N THR A 45 14.92 -17.17 7.15
CA THR A 45 15.51 -16.71 5.90
C THR A 45 15.13 -17.56 4.68
N PRO A 46 14.94 -18.89 4.76
CA PRO A 46 14.48 -19.69 3.61
C PRO A 46 13.08 -19.32 3.10
N ALA A 47 12.28 -18.61 3.92
CA ALA A 47 10.96 -18.14 3.53
C ALA A 47 10.99 -16.75 2.86
N VAL A 48 12.14 -16.04 2.90
CA VAL A 48 12.29 -14.72 2.26
C VAL A 48 12.98 -14.88 0.94
N VAL A 49 12.32 -14.46 -0.14
CA VAL A 49 12.74 -14.66 -1.51
C VAL A 49 13.15 -13.35 -2.18
N ASN A 50 14.00 -13.43 -3.21
CA ASN A 50 14.25 -12.30 -4.10
C ASN A 50 13.20 -12.28 -5.22
N ILE A 51 12.73 -11.09 -5.57
CA ILE A 51 11.83 -10.86 -6.68
C ILE A 51 12.52 -9.94 -7.69
N HIS A 52 12.57 -10.40 -8.92
CA HIS A 52 13.03 -9.66 -10.07
C HIS A 52 11.85 -9.49 -11.03
N SER A 53 11.42 -8.26 -11.23
CA SER A 53 10.32 -7.95 -12.16
C SER A 53 10.85 -7.17 -13.37
N THR A 54 10.32 -7.50 -14.54
CA THR A 54 10.68 -6.86 -15.80
C THR A 54 9.43 -6.23 -16.41
N THR A 55 9.47 -4.94 -16.68
CA THR A 55 8.43 -4.21 -17.37
C THR A 55 8.90 -3.83 -18.76
N ARG A 56 8.15 -4.22 -19.80
CA ARG A 56 8.42 -3.87 -21.20
C ARG A 56 7.39 -2.87 -21.68
N GLN A 57 7.79 -1.63 -21.88
CA GLN A 57 6.94 -0.59 -22.44
C GLN A 57 7.32 -0.31 -23.89
N LYS A 58 6.36 -0.47 -24.80
CA LYS A 58 6.54 -0.03 -26.20
C LYS A 58 6.49 1.49 -26.25
N ILE A 59 7.60 2.10 -26.60
CA ILE A 59 7.66 3.55 -26.83
C ILE A 59 7.12 3.80 -28.25
N SER A 60 5.88 4.21 -28.34
CA SER A 60 5.30 4.74 -29.58
C SER A 60 5.48 6.26 -29.59
N SER A 61 6.59 6.77 -30.12
CA SER A 61 6.70 8.18 -30.40
C SER A 61 6.21 8.44 -31.83
N ARG A 62 5.13 9.18 -31.99
CA ARG A 62 4.60 9.64 -33.30
C ARG A 62 5.68 10.34 -34.13
N ASN A 63 6.58 11.06 -33.45
CA ASN A 63 7.70 11.76 -34.08
C ASN A 63 8.76 10.78 -34.62
N GLN A 64 9.01 9.66 -33.95
CA GLN A 64 9.97 8.65 -34.38
C GLN A 64 9.42 7.84 -35.59
N ALA A 65 8.13 7.53 -35.60
CA ALA A 65 7.49 6.88 -36.74
C ALA A 65 7.53 7.74 -38.01
N PHE A 66 7.31 9.07 -37.83
CA PHE A 66 7.43 10.05 -38.93
C PHE A 66 8.89 10.17 -39.40
N TYR A 67 9.85 10.23 -38.48
CA TYR A 67 11.27 10.33 -38.79
C TYR A 67 11.77 9.09 -39.52
N ASN A 68 11.40 7.89 -39.05
CA ASN A 68 11.74 6.63 -39.69
C ASN A 68 11.15 6.50 -41.08
N TRP A 69 9.87 6.91 -41.25
CA TRP A 69 9.23 6.97 -42.55
C TRP A 69 9.93 7.93 -43.50
N TYR A 70 10.27 9.12 -43.05
CA TYR A 70 10.93 10.16 -43.86
C TYR A 70 12.32 9.76 -44.34
N TYR A 71 13.10 9.03 -43.51
CA TYR A 71 14.44 8.58 -43.85
C TYR A 71 14.50 7.13 -44.35
N GLY A 72 13.35 6.48 -44.60
CA GLY A 72 13.31 5.08 -45.10
C GLY A 72 13.87 4.07 -44.10
N LEU A 73 13.91 4.38 -42.81
CA LEU A 73 14.41 3.49 -41.77
C LEU A 73 13.32 2.50 -41.33
N PRO A 74 13.66 1.24 -41.03
CA PRO A 74 12.69 0.30 -40.52
C PRO A 74 12.07 0.78 -39.21
N ASN A 75 10.75 0.70 -39.13
CA ASN A 75 9.98 1.10 -37.94
C ASN A 75 10.13 0.00 -36.88
N VAL A 76 11.28 -0.06 -36.22
CA VAL A 76 11.52 -0.98 -35.11
C VAL A 76 10.94 -0.35 -33.85
N PRO A 77 9.92 -0.96 -33.23
CA PRO A 77 9.41 -0.46 -31.95
C PRO A 77 10.54 -0.45 -30.92
N GLN A 78 10.89 0.70 -30.38
CA GLN A 78 11.80 0.77 -29.26
C GLN A 78 11.06 0.31 -28.00
N GLU A 79 11.50 -0.79 -27.41
CA GLU A 79 11.02 -1.26 -26.12
C GLU A 79 11.91 -0.68 -25.04
N ARG A 80 11.32 0.02 -24.07
CA ARG A 80 12.00 0.37 -22.83
C ARG A 80 11.83 -0.79 -21.87
N VAL A 81 12.90 -1.47 -21.53
CA VAL A 81 12.91 -2.51 -20.50
C VAL A 81 13.34 -1.86 -19.18
N THR A 82 12.46 -1.88 -18.21
CA THR A 82 12.74 -1.43 -16.84
C THR A 82 12.73 -2.67 -15.94
N GLN A 83 13.72 -2.78 -15.06
CA GLN A 83 13.83 -3.85 -14.09
C GLN A 83 13.61 -3.28 -12.69
N SER A 84 12.82 -3.97 -11.87
CA SER A 84 12.66 -3.69 -10.46
C SER A 84 13.12 -4.88 -9.64
N LEU A 85 13.71 -4.59 -8.50
CA LEU A 85 14.24 -5.59 -7.57
C LEU A 85 13.57 -5.38 -6.21
N GLY A 86 13.16 -6.47 -5.61
CA GLY A 86 12.55 -6.47 -4.28
C GLY A 86 12.63 -7.83 -3.63
N SER A 87 11.92 -7.95 -2.55
CA SER A 87 11.81 -9.18 -1.77
C SER A 87 10.36 -9.68 -1.74
N GLY A 88 10.18 -10.91 -1.32
CA GLY A 88 8.88 -11.49 -1.02
C GLY A 88 8.95 -12.43 0.17
N VAL A 89 7.81 -12.78 0.72
CA VAL A 89 7.69 -13.70 1.85
C VAL A 89 6.74 -14.83 1.48
N VAL A 90 7.23 -16.07 1.54
CA VAL A 90 6.39 -17.26 1.39
C VAL A 90 5.50 -17.37 2.63
N VAL A 91 4.19 -17.31 2.43
CA VAL A 91 3.18 -17.38 3.51
C VAL A 91 2.27 -18.60 3.41
N ASP A 92 2.32 -19.28 2.27
CA ASP A 92 1.63 -20.56 2.06
C ASP A 92 2.52 -21.46 1.19
N ALA A 93 3.29 -22.32 1.85
CA ALA A 93 4.23 -23.22 1.18
C ALA A 93 3.54 -24.33 0.36
N LYS A 94 2.31 -24.70 0.73
CA LYS A 94 1.52 -25.73 0.04
C LYS A 94 1.05 -25.25 -1.32
N ASN A 95 0.56 -24.02 -1.39
CA ASN A 95 -0.01 -23.43 -2.60
C ASN A 95 1.02 -22.54 -3.35
N GLY A 96 2.20 -22.29 -2.77
CA GLY A 96 3.25 -21.47 -3.35
C GLY A 96 2.95 -19.97 -3.35
N TYR A 97 2.09 -19.47 -2.43
CA TYR A 97 1.78 -18.06 -2.36
C TYR A 97 2.86 -17.27 -1.63
N ILE A 98 3.20 -16.13 -2.24
CA ILE A 98 4.22 -15.18 -1.77
C ILE A 98 3.56 -13.81 -1.67
N LEU A 99 3.70 -13.16 -0.51
CA LEU A 99 3.37 -11.76 -0.31
C LEU A 99 4.55 -10.89 -0.71
N THR A 100 4.27 -9.78 -1.38
CA THR A 100 5.23 -8.72 -1.71
C THR A 100 4.51 -7.38 -1.78
N ASN A 101 5.22 -6.30 -2.15
CA ASN A 101 4.60 -5.01 -2.40
C ASN A 101 4.10 -4.89 -3.84
N ASN A 102 3.02 -4.11 -4.03
CA ASN A 102 2.52 -3.78 -5.35
C ASN A 102 3.59 -3.07 -6.18
N HIS A 103 4.26 -2.04 -5.63
CA HIS A 103 5.27 -1.26 -6.34
C HIS A 103 6.48 -2.10 -6.81
N VAL A 104 6.74 -3.28 -6.22
CA VAL A 104 7.82 -4.19 -6.66
C VAL A 104 7.48 -4.85 -7.99
N ILE A 105 6.19 -5.09 -8.26
CA ILE A 105 5.73 -5.85 -9.43
C ILE A 105 4.79 -5.04 -10.33
N ASP A 106 4.61 -3.76 -10.07
CA ASP A 106 3.69 -2.90 -10.84
C ASP A 106 4.10 -2.83 -12.32
N GLY A 107 3.12 -3.08 -13.19
CA GLY A 107 3.32 -3.12 -14.64
C GLY A 107 4.26 -4.22 -15.14
N ALA A 108 4.64 -5.19 -14.29
CA ALA A 108 5.55 -6.25 -14.68
C ALA A 108 4.96 -7.16 -15.78
N THR A 109 5.73 -7.37 -16.84
CA THR A 109 5.42 -8.35 -17.90
C THR A 109 5.98 -9.73 -17.58
N ASP A 110 7.01 -9.80 -16.71
CA ASP A 110 7.64 -11.03 -16.26
C ASP A 110 8.09 -10.87 -14.79
N ILE A 111 7.84 -11.89 -13.98
CA ILE A 111 8.20 -11.93 -12.57
C ILE A 111 8.98 -13.21 -12.30
N GLN A 112 10.21 -13.05 -11.85
CA GLN A 112 11.08 -14.14 -11.45
C GLN A 112 11.29 -14.13 -9.94
N VAL A 113 11.21 -15.29 -9.32
CA VAL A 113 11.42 -15.50 -7.88
C VAL A 113 12.62 -16.40 -7.69
N SER A 114 13.62 -15.93 -6.93
CA SER A 114 14.79 -16.73 -6.57
C SER A 114 14.78 -17.04 -5.07
N LEU A 115 14.88 -18.32 -4.74
CA LEU A 115 14.92 -18.82 -3.37
C LEU A 115 16.36 -18.74 -2.81
N GLN A 116 16.49 -18.83 -1.49
CA GLN A 116 17.78 -18.82 -0.82
C GLN A 116 18.70 -19.99 -1.25
N ASP A 117 18.12 -21.14 -1.60
CA ASP A 117 18.84 -22.34 -2.03
C ASP A 117 19.31 -22.28 -3.50
N GLY A 118 19.11 -21.16 -4.19
CA GLY A 118 19.52 -20.93 -5.57
C GLY A 118 18.49 -21.35 -6.62
N ARG A 119 17.39 -22.00 -6.25
CA ARG A 119 16.30 -22.32 -7.18
C ARG A 119 15.59 -21.04 -7.64
N SER A 120 15.25 -20.95 -8.93
CA SER A 120 14.53 -19.82 -9.51
C SER A 120 13.28 -20.30 -10.26
N PHE A 121 12.19 -19.52 -10.16
CA PHE A 121 10.89 -19.86 -10.71
C PHE A 121 10.26 -18.63 -11.36
N SER A 122 9.57 -18.82 -12.47
CA SER A 122 8.61 -17.84 -12.96
C SER A 122 7.41 -17.78 -12.02
N ALA A 123 7.00 -16.58 -11.65
CA ALA A 123 5.84 -16.37 -10.80
C ALA A 123 4.65 -15.85 -11.59
N ARG A 124 3.47 -16.31 -11.22
CA ARG A 124 2.20 -15.79 -11.74
C ARG A 124 1.61 -14.79 -10.76
N LEU A 125 1.20 -13.64 -11.26
CA LEU A 125 0.43 -12.67 -10.47
C LEU A 125 -0.95 -13.25 -10.14
N ILE A 126 -1.32 -13.22 -8.86
CA ILE A 126 -2.64 -13.61 -8.36
C ILE A 126 -3.53 -12.37 -8.27
N GLY A 127 -2.99 -11.27 -7.77
CA GLY A 127 -3.66 -9.98 -7.68
C GLY A 127 -2.82 -8.96 -6.92
N THR A 128 -3.21 -7.70 -7.09
CA THR A 128 -2.58 -6.57 -6.41
C THR A 128 -3.61 -5.67 -5.75
N ASP A 129 -3.16 -4.92 -4.78
CA ASP A 129 -3.89 -3.84 -4.17
C ASP A 129 -2.98 -2.61 -4.00
N GLU A 130 -3.09 -1.68 -4.92
CA GLU A 130 -2.32 -0.44 -4.92
C GLU A 130 -2.58 0.39 -3.65
N GLY A 131 -3.85 0.41 -3.20
CA GLY A 131 -4.25 1.19 -2.02
C GLY A 131 -3.54 0.79 -0.73
N THR A 132 -3.16 -0.48 -0.55
CA THR A 132 -2.39 -0.98 0.61
C THR A 132 -0.95 -1.33 0.25
N ASP A 133 -0.55 -1.20 -1.00
CA ASP A 133 0.76 -1.62 -1.52
C ASP A 133 1.05 -3.11 -1.30
N VAL A 134 0.04 -3.97 -1.40
CA VAL A 134 0.16 -5.42 -1.24
C VAL A 134 -0.06 -6.12 -2.57
N ALA A 135 0.78 -7.10 -2.87
CA ALA A 135 0.61 -8.01 -3.99
C ALA A 135 0.78 -9.46 -3.56
N VAL A 136 0.09 -10.35 -4.26
CA VAL A 136 0.21 -11.81 -4.11
C VAL A 136 0.66 -12.39 -5.44
N ILE A 137 1.77 -13.10 -5.41
CA ILE A 137 2.28 -13.89 -6.54
C ILE A 137 2.33 -15.36 -6.16
N LYS A 138 2.34 -16.23 -7.16
CA LYS A 138 2.39 -17.68 -6.97
C LYS A 138 3.52 -18.31 -7.77
N ILE A 139 4.25 -19.22 -7.15
CA ILE A 139 5.22 -20.09 -7.81
C ILE A 139 4.80 -21.56 -7.67
N GLU A 140 5.16 -22.37 -8.67
CA GLU A 140 4.96 -23.82 -8.64
C GLU A 140 6.27 -24.47 -8.17
N ALA A 141 6.45 -24.58 -6.86
CA ALA A 141 7.66 -25.11 -6.24
C ALA A 141 7.32 -26.07 -5.08
N LYS A 142 8.18 -27.07 -4.88
CA LYS A 142 8.10 -27.98 -3.74
C LYS A 142 9.13 -27.61 -2.68
N ASN A 143 8.91 -28.09 -1.46
CA ASN A 143 9.85 -27.91 -0.33
C ASN A 143 10.10 -26.40 -0.06
N LEU A 144 9.02 -25.62 0.00
CA LEU A 144 9.07 -24.23 0.43
C LEU A 144 8.98 -24.14 1.96
N THR A 145 9.71 -23.21 2.52
CA THR A 145 9.53 -22.77 3.92
C THR A 145 8.58 -21.60 3.94
N GLN A 146 7.64 -21.55 4.89
CA GLN A 146 6.71 -20.44 5.09
C GLN A 146 6.89 -19.79 6.44
N LEU A 147 6.55 -18.52 6.56
CA LEU A 147 6.44 -17.82 7.85
C LEU A 147 5.01 -17.89 8.38
N ALA A 148 4.90 -18.13 9.70
CA ALA A 148 3.63 -17.95 10.41
C ALA A 148 3.33 -16.45 10.55
N LEU A 149 2.08 -16.05 10.28
CA LEU A 149 1.65 -14.67 10.44
C LEU A 149 1.20 -14.42 11.88
N MET A 150 1.75 -13.39 12.51
CA MET A 150 1.33 -12.92 13.83
C MET A 150 0.09 -12.04 13.73
N ASP A 151 -0.80 -12.12 14.72
CA ASP A 151 -1.83 -11.09 14.90
C ASP A 151 -1.19 -9.75 15.32
N SER A 152 -1.03 -8.86 14.34
CA SER A 152 -0.36 -7.56 14.53
C SER A 152 -1.05 -6.64 15.56
N LYS A 153 -2.28 -6.96 16.02
CA LYS A 153 -2.96 -6.24 17.11
C LYS A 153 -2.29 -6.45 18.47
N LYS A 154 -1.49 -7.52 18.61
CA LYS A 154 -0.74 -7.83 19.85
C LYS A 154 0.61 -7.10 19.92
N LEU A 155 1.04 -6.48 18.80
CA LEU A 155 2.31 -5.78 18.73
C LEU A 155 2.25 -4.48 19.55
N ARG A 156 3.35 -4.15 20.24
CA ARG A 156 3.47 -2.97 21.07
C ARG A 156 4.69 -2.16 20.68
N VAL A 157 4.64 -0.87 20.91
CA VAL A 157 5.81 0.01 20.81
C VAL A 157 6.88 -0.48 21.80
N GLY A 158 8.12 -0.63 21.32
CA GLY A 158 9.24 -1.19 22.05
C GLY A 158 9.49 -2.68 21.83
N ASP A 159 8.57 -3.42 21.21
CA ASP A 159 8.82 -4.83 20.84
C ASP A 159 9.98 -4.91 19.83
N PHE A 160 10.91 -5.84 20.02
CA PHE A 160 12.01 -6.08 19.08
C PHE A 160 11.49 -6.66 17.78
N VAL A 161 12.02 -6.15 16.67
CA VAL A 161 11.73 -6.62 15.33
C VAL A 161 13.01 -6.74 14.50
N VAL A 162 12.96 -7.64 13.53
CA VAL A 162 14.06 -7.88 12.59
C VAL A 162 13.49 -7.78 11.17
N ALA A 163 14.07 -6.89 10.36
CA ALA A 163 13.74 -6.77 8.95
C ALA A 163 14.67 -7.68 8.15
N VAL A 164 14.06 -8.52 7.31
CA VAL A 164 14.77 -9.46 6.44
C VAL A 164 14.36 -9.18 5.00
N GLY A 165 15.34 -8.98 4.14
CA GLY A 165 15.15 -8.84 2.70
C GLY A 165 16.20 -9.63 1.94
N ASN A 166 16.02 -9.74 0.63
CA ASN A 166 16.98 -10.39 -0.28
C ASN A 166 17.26 -9.47 -1.47
N PRO A 167 17.91 -8.29 -1.24
CA PRO A 167 18.25 -7.38 -2.31
C PRO A 167 19.25 -8.02 -3.26
N PHE A 168 19.03 -7.87 -4.55
CA PHE A 168 19.96 -8.30 -5.63
C PHE A 168 20.24 -9.81 -5.76
N GLY A 169 19.61 -10.69 -4.95
CA GLY A 169 19.91 -12.13 -4.98
C GLY A 169 21.33 -12.50 -4.56
N LEU A 170 22.13 -11.54 -4.07
CA LEU A 170 23.51 -11.72 -3.65
C LEU A 170 23.66 -12.25 -2.21
N GLY A 171 22.54 -12.43 -1.53
CA GLY A 171 22.46 -12.83 -0.13
C GLY A 171 21.39 -12.00 0.61
N GLN A 172 20.97 -12.52 1.76
CA GLN A 172 19.96 -11.86 2.56
C GLN A 172 20.57 -10.74 3.38
N THR A 173 19.85 -9.63 3.45
CA THR A 173 20.17 -8.51 4.32
C THR A 173 19.25 -8.57 5.54
N VAL A 174 19.85 -8.49 6.71
CA VAL A 174 19.15 -8.51 8.00
C VAL A 174 19.50 -7.25 8.77
N THR A 175 18.46 -6.56 9.23
CA THR A 175 18.61 -5.42 10.13
C THR A 175 17.68 -5.59 11.33
N SER A 176 18.03 -5.06 12.49
CA SER A 176 17.24 -5.18 13.71
C SER A 176 16.93 -3.82 14.30
N GLY A 177 15.84 -3.76 15.03
CA GLY A 177 15.37 -2.56 15.69
C GLY A 177 14.16 -2.88 16.57
N ILE A 178 13.34 -1.88 16.81
CA ILE A 178 12.11 -1.99 17.58
C ILE A 178 10.91 -1.44 16.80
N VAL A 179 9.73 -1.75 17.26
CA VAL A 179 8.52 -1.03 16.88
C VAL A 179 8.57 0.36 17.48
N SER A 180 8.77 1.37 16.67
CA SER A 180 8.86 2.78 17.09
C SER A 180 7.47 3.42 17.24
N ALA A 181 6.51 3.03 16.40
CA ALA A 181 5.11 3.47 16.48
C ALA A 181 4.18 2.49 15.75
N LEU A 182 2.89 2.58 16.05
CA LEU A 182 1.83 1.81 15.40
C LEU A 182 0.76 2.73 14.85
N GLY A 183 0.06 2.29 13.79
CA GLY A 183 -1.05 3.03 13.20
C GLY A 183 -0.60 4.32 12.50
N ARG A 184 0.61 4.34 11.91
CA ARG A 184 1.08 5.49 11.14
C ARG A 184 0.30 5.65 9.86
N THR A 185 -0.11 6.89 9.61
CA THR A 185 -0.84 7.36 8.43
C THR A 185 -0.08 8.53 7.81
N ASN A 186 -0.57 9.10 6.72
CA ASN A 186 -0.01 10.27 6.03
C ASN A 186 1.32 10.02 5.27
N LEU A 187 1.57 8.79 4.82
CA LEU A 187 2.56 8.56 3.78
C LEU A 187 1.94 8.93 2.43
N GLN A 188 2.54 9.88 1.73
CA GLN A 188 2.04 10.34 0.43
C GLN A 188 1.98 9.19 -0.58
N GLY A 189 0.89 9.11 -1.34
CA GLY A 189 0.73 8.14 -2.44
C GLY A 189 0.07 6.81 -2.07
N LEU A 190 -0.25 6.56 -0.80
CA LEU A 190 -0.92 5.33 -0.36
C LEU A 190 -2.30 5.64 0.23
N GLY A 191 -3.32 4.88 -0.18
CA GLY A 191 -4.71 5.11 0.21
C GLY A 191 -5.06 4.58 1.61
N TYR A 192 -4.75 3.31 1.88
CA TYR A 192 -5.07 2.63 3.14
C TYR A 192 -3.82 2.47 3.98
N GLN A 193 -3.71 3.28 5.02
CA GLN A 193 -2.50 3.42 5.82
C GLN A 193 -2.75 3.01 7.27
N ASN A 194 -1.99 2.03 7.75
CA ASN A 194 -1.95 1.62 9.15
C ASN A 194 -0.58 1.00 9.42
N PHE A 195 0.50 1.74 9.12
CA PHE A 195 1.84 1.18 9.13
C PHE A 195 2.39 0.95 10.54
N ILE A 196 3.20 -0.09 10.65
CA ILE A 196 4.16 -0.28 11.72
C ILE A 196 5.37 0.59 11.38
N GLN A 197 5.76 1.51 12.26
CA GLN A 197 7.01 2.24 12.16
C GLN A 197 8.10 1.50 12.93
N THR A 198 9.28 1.36 12.34
CA THR A 198 10.46 0.75 12.98
C THR A 198 11.72 1.56 12.68
N ASP A 199 12.71 1.46 13.56
CA ASP A 199 14.06 1.95 13.36
C ASP A 199 15.01 0.88 12.79
N ALA A 200 14.55 -0.38 12.63
CA ALA A 200 15.22 -1.37 11.80
C ALA A 200 15.41 -0.78 10.39
N SER A 201 16.64 -0.81 9.88
CA SER A 201 16.98 -0.17 8.62
C SER A 201 16.29 -0.84 7.44
N ILE A 202 15.32 -0.16 6.83
CA ILE A 202 14.70 -0.54 5.56
C ILE A 202 15.42 0.23 4.46
N ASN A 203 15.83 -0.47 3.40
CA ASN A 203 16.49 0.10 2.24
C ASN A 203 15.92 -0.51 0.95
N PRO A 204 16.16 0.08 -0.22
CA PRO A 204 15.80 -0.52 -1.50
C PRO A 204 16.26 -1.98 -1.60
N GLY A 205 15.34 -2.87 -1.99
CA GLY A 205 15.54 -4.31 -2.02
C GLY A 205 14.98 -5.06 -0.81
N ASN A 206 14.81 -4.42 0.36
CA ASN A 206 14.08 -5.02 1.49
C ASN A 206 12.55 -4.89 1.33
N SER A 207 12.06 -4.01 0.44
CA SER A 207 10.64 -3.86 0.14
C SER A 207 10.04 -5.18 -0.31
N GLY A 208 8.86 -5.53 0.25
CA GLY A 208 8.20 -6.83 0.08
C GLY A 208 8.74 -7.94 0.98
N GLY A 209 9.89 -7.74 1.65
CA GLY A 209 10.48 -8.66 2.61
C GLY A 209 9.78 -8.69 3.96
N ALA A 210 10.28 -9.53 4.86
CA ALA A 210 9.66 -9.77 6.16
C ALA A 210 10.12 -8.78 7.23
N LEU A 211 9.18 -8.29 8.04
CA LEU A 211 9.44 -7.81 9.38
C LEU A 211 8.97 -8.91 10.35
N ILE A 212 9.88 -9.45 11.16
CA ILE A 212 9.60 -10.55 12.08
C ILE A 212 9.82 -10.16 13.53
N ASN A 213 9.19 -10.89 14.46
CA ASN A 213 9.48 -10.82 15.89
C ASN A 213 10.60 -11.79 16.28
N LEU A 214 10.97 -11.81 17.58
CA LEU A 214 11.99 -12.73 18.11
C LEU A 214 11.54 -14.20 18.15
N GLN A 215 10.27 -14.50 17.91
CA GLN A 215 9.76 -15.86 17.74
C GLN A 215 9.90 -16.36 16.29
N GLY A 216 10.23 -15.48 15.35
CA GLY A 216 10.32 -15.77 13.92
C GLY A 216 8.98 -15.69 13.20
N GLU A 217 7.97 -15.06 13.82
CA GLU A 217 6.67 -14.85 13.21
C GLU A 217 6.67 -13.55 12.39
N LEU A 218 5.97 -13.54 11.26
CA LEU A 218 5.80 -12.38 10.40
C LEU A 218 4.88 -11.36 11.07
N VAL A 219 5.40 -10.19 11.45
CA VAL A 219 4.64 -9.08 12.03
C VAL A 219 4.24 -8.04 11.00
N GLY A 220 4.97 -7.96 9.88
CA GLY A 220 4.67 -7.03 8.80
C GLY A 220 5.46 -7.31 7.52
N ILE A 221 5.07 -6.64 6.43
CA ILE A 221 5.78 -6.62 5.13
C ILE A 221 6.49 -5.28 5.03
N ASN A 222 7.81 -5.29 4.89
CA ASN A 222 8.60 -4.07 4.70
C ASN A 222 8.14 -3.35 3.43
N THR A 223 7.90 -2.03 3.47
CA THR A 223 7.38 -1.34 2.30
C THR A 223 8.13 -0.06 1.94
N ALA A 224 8.26 0.88 2.87
CA ALA A 224 8.74 2.22 2.57
C ALA A 224 9.67 2.76 3.65
N ILE A 225 10.39 3.83 3.30
CA ILE A 225 11.13 4.67 4.24
C ILE A 225 10.64 6.11 4.13
N TYR A 226 10.68 6.85 5.24
CA TYR A 226 10.64 8.30 5.17
C TYR A 226 12.08 8.77 4.93
N SER A 227 12.36 9.32 3.76
CA SER A 227 13.72 9.70 3.40
C SER A 227 13.76 10.95 2.52
N PRO A 228 14.14 12.10 3.06
CA PRO A 228 14.39 13.29 2.26
C PRO A 228 15.59 13.16 1.30
N SER A 229 16.53 12.26 1.60
CA SER A 229 17.78 12.08 0.86
C SER A 229 17.89 10.76 0.09
N GLY A 230 16.86 9.90 0.14
CA GLY A 230 16.84 8.59 -0.51
C GLY A 230 17.47 7.44 0.30
N GLY A 231 18.15 7.70 1.42
CA GLY A 231 18.70 6.69 2.34
C GLY A 231 17.90 6.56 3.63
N ASN A 232 18.07 5.46 4.36
CA ASN A 232 17.43 5.25 5.66
C ASN A 232 17.95 6.25 6.70
N VAL A 233 17.02 6.93 7.39
CA VAL A 233 17.29 7.87 8.49
C VAL A 233 16.75 7.37 9.83
N GLY A 234 16.55 6.04 9.98
CA GLY A 234 15.99 5.45 11.19
C GLY A 234 14.44 5.46 11.22
N ILE A 235 13.79 5.69 10.07
CA ILE A 235 12.34 5.70 9.97
C ILE A 235 11.93 4.78 8.81
N GLY A 236 11.65 3.53 9.14
CA GLY A 236 11.13 2.52 8.24
C GLY A 236 9.67 2.21 8.53
N PHE A 237 8.95 1.73 7.52
CA PHE A 237 7.55 1.36 7.59
C PHE A 237 7.30 -0.04 7.08
N ALA A 238 6.39 -0.76 7.74
CA ALA A 238 5.92 -2.06 7.31
C ALA A 238 4.39 -2.13 7.36
N ILE A 239 3.81 -2.84 6.41
CA ILE A 239 2.38 -3.17 6.36
C ILE A 239 2.12 -4.26 7.40
N PRO A 240 1.19 -4.11 8.35
CA PRO A 240 0.90 -5.14 9.35
C PRO A 240 0.54 -6.49 8.73
N ALA A 241 1.08 -7.58 9.25
CA ALA A 241 0.82 -8.94 8.74
C ALA A 241 -0.67 -9.30 8.75
N SER A 242 -1.43 -8.86 9.77
CA SER A 242 -2.89 -9.08 9.83
C SER A 242 -3.66 -8.32 8.72
N LEU A 243 -3.15 -7.18 8.27
CA LEU A 243 -3.69 -6.47 7.11
C LEU A 243 -3.35 -7.22 5.82
N ALA A 244 -2.06 -7.55 5.63
CA ALA A 244 -1.59 -8.28 4.45
C ALA A 244 -2.32 -9.62 4.28
N GLN A 245 -2.60 -10.35 5.37
CA GLN A 245 -3.36 -11.60 5.36
C GLN A 245 -4.79 -11.41 4.83
N ARG A 246 -5.50 -10.36 5.29
CA ARG A 246 -6.87 -10.08 4.83
C ARG A 246 -6.91 -9.67 3.36
N ILE A 247 -5.96 -8.85 2.93
CA ILE A 247 -5.80 -8.48 1.52
C ILE A 247 -5.51 -9.72 0.68
N MET A 248 -4.54 -10.55 1.09
CA MET A 248 -4.21 -11.81 0.42
C MET A 248 -5.43 -12.72 0.24
N ALA A 249 -6.25 -12.90 1.28
CA ALA A 249 -7.45 -13.73 1.21
C ALA A 249 -8.39 -13.26 0.08
N GLN A 250 -8.63 -11.95 -0.04
CA GLN A 250 -9.45 -11.39 -1.11
C GLN A 250 -8.79 -11.51 -2.49
N LEU A 251 -7.48 -11.24 -2.60
CA LEU A 251 -6.75 -11.36 -3.86
C LEU A 251 -6.75 -12.81 -4.36
N VAL A 252 -6.58 -13.79 -3.47
CA VAL A 252 -6.64 -15.22 -3.84
C VAL A 252 -8.03 -15.64 -4.27
N GLN A 253 -9.07 -15.13 -3.60
CA GLN A 253 -10.46 -15.53 -3.87
C GLN A 253 -11.06 -14.80 -5.08
N PHE A 254 -10.75 -13.52 -5.26
CA PHE A 254 -11.44 -12.65 -6.23
C PHE A 254 -10.50 -12.01 -7.26
N GLY A 255 -9.18 -12.15 -7.14
CA GLY A 255 -8.20 -11.45 -7.97
C GLY A 255 -8.04 -9.96 -7.65
N GLN A 256 -8.93 -9.39 -6.85
CA GLN A 256 -8.96 -7.98 -6.46
C GLN A 256 -9.52 -7.79 -5.06
N VAL A 257 -9.20 -6.66 -4.43
CA VAL A 257 -9.77 -6.28 -3.13
C VAL A 257 -11.13 -5.62 -3.35
N ARG A 258 -12.17 -6.19 -2.76
CA ARG A 258 -13.54 -5.67 -2.79
C ARG A 258 -13.78 -4.85 -1.53
N ARG A 259 -13.76 -3.55 -1.67
CA ARG A 259 -14.06 -2.61 -0.58
C ARG A 259 -15.53 -2.25 -0.61
N GLY A 260 -16.13 -2.20 0.55
CA GLY A 260 -17.48 -1.71 0.72
C GLY A 260 -17.50 -0.42 1.52
N SER A 261 -18.64 0.26 1.49
CA SER A 261 -18.91 1.45 2.27
C SER A 261 -20.30 1.39 2.90
N ILE A 262 -20.50 2.16 3.96
CA ILE A 262 -21.84 2.43 4.51
C ILE A 262 -22.49 3.66 3.88
N GLY A 263 -21.75 4.44 3.07
CA GLY A 263 -22.25 5.62 2.38
C GLY A 263 -22.31 6.85 3.29
N VAL A 264 -21.21 7.15 4.01
CA VAL A 264 -21.04 8.39 4.77
C VAL A 264 -19.77 9.11 4.36
N GLU A 265 -19.81 10.43 4.39
CA GLU A 265 -18.62 11.26 4.39
C GLU A 265 -18.30 11.67 5.82
N VAL A 266 -17.04 11.59 6.21
CA VAL A 266 -16.61 11.90 7.58
C VAL A 266 -15.41 12.82 7.57
N GLN A 267 -15.23 13.57 8.66
CA GLN A 267 -14.05 14.38 8.91
C GLN A 267 -13.52 14.19 10.33
N ASP A 268 -12.27 14.57 10.52
CA ASP A 268 -11.61 14.54 11.82
C ASP A 268 -12.25 15.53 12.80
N ILE A 269 -12.25 15.14 14.08
CA ILE A 269 -12.72 15.99 15.17
C ILE A 269 -11.57 16.88 15.60
N THR A 270 -11.56 18.13 15.14
CA THR A 270 -10.64 19.16 15.63
C THR A 270 -10.93 19.56 17.07
N ALA A 271 -9.98 20.19 17.76
CA ALA A 271 -10.20 20.71 19.12
C ALA A 271 -11.40 21.69 19.21
N ASN A 272 -11.65 22.44 18.14
CA ASN A 272 -12.81 23.35 18.07
C ASN A 272 -14.12 22.58 17.97
N LEU A 273 -14.18 21.55 17.12
CA LEU A 273 -15.36 20.67 17.01
C LEU A 273 -15.60 19.90 18.30
N ALA A 274 -14.54 19.38 18.95
CA ALA A 274 -14.69 18.67 20.22
C ALA A 274 -15.36 19.57 21.29
N ARG A 275 -14.96 20.83 21.36
CA ARG A 275 -15.60 21.81 22.26
C ARG A 275 -17.04 22.11 21.88
N ALA A 276 -17.31 22.30 20.59
CA ALA A 276 -18.65 22.60 20.09
C ALA A 276 -19.66 21.47 20.33
N PHE A 277 -19.17 20.21 20.33
CA PHE A 277 -19.97 19.00 20.56
C PHE A 277 -19.86 18.45 21.99
N ASN A 278 -19.27 19.20 22.95
CA ASN A 278 -19.07 18.79 24.35
C ASN A 278 -18.43 17.41 24.51
N LEU A 279 -17.40 17.09 23.71
CA LEU A 279 -16.72 15.81 23.76
C LEU A 279 -15.60 15.83 24.82
N GLU A 280 -15.61 14.88 25.73
CA GLU A 280 -14.57 14.73 26.77
C GLU A 280 -13.19 14.39 26.20
N LYS A 281 -13.12 13.80 25.02
CA LYS A 281 -11.87 13.35 24.36
C LYS A 281 -11.94 13.56 22.85
N ASN A 282 -10.83 13.95 22.25
CA ASN A 282 -10.65 13.97 20.81
C ASN A 282 -10.53 12.51 20.31
N GLY A 283 -11.59 11.96 19.78
CA GLY A 283 -11.63 10.61 19.21
C GLY A 283 -12.93 10.35 18.47
N GLY A 284 -12.84 9.59 17.38
CA GLY A 284 -13.94 9.40 16.46
C GLY A 284 -13.89 10.34 15.26
N VAL A 285 -14.91 10.26 14.45
CA VAL A 285 -15.13 11.09 13.25
C VAL A 285 -16.53 11.61 13.24
N ILE A 286 -16.72 12.84 12.76
CA ILE A 286 -18.05 13.41 12.57
C ILE A 286 -18.53 13.14 11.15
N ILE A 287 -19.78 12.68 11.01
CA ILE A 287 -20.44 12.53 9.72
C ILE A 287 -20.77 13.92 9.17
N THR A 288 -20.26 14.24 8.00
CA THR A 288 -20.56 15.49 7.28
C THR A 288 -21.71 15.33 6.30
N ASN A 289 -21.83 14.12 5.71
CA ASN A 289 -22.88 13.78 4.78
C ASN A 289 -23.27 12.30 4.92
N VAL A 290 -24.54 11.99 4.72
CA VAL A 290 -25.05 10.63 4.54
C VAL A 290 -25.64 10.55 3.14
N GLU A 291 -25.13 9.63 2.36
CA GLU A 291 -25.56 9.44 0.97
C GLU A 291 -26.99 8.88 0.93
N PRO A 292 -27.87 9.40 0.07
CA PRO A 292 -29.22 8.87 -0.12
C PRO A 292 -29.21 7.39 -0.54
N ASP A 293 -30.19 6.63 -0.08
CA ASP A 293 -30.34 5.17 -0.33
C ASP A 293 -29.16 4.33 0.17
N SER A 294 -28.31 4.87 1.07
CA SER A 294 -27.16 4.19 1.62
C SER A 294 -27.50 3.26 2.78
N PRO A 295 -26.60 2.29 3.10
CA PRO A 295 -26.72 1.52 4.33
C PRO A 295 -26.72 2.38 5.60
N ALA A 296 -26.01 3.50 5.59
CA ALA A 296 -25.98 4.45 6.71
C ALA A 296 -27.32 5.17 6.90
N GLU A 297 -27.93 5.62 5.80
CA GLU A 297 -29.27 6.23 5.84
C GLU A 297 -30.30 5.23 6.37
N SER A 298 -30.30 4.00 5.82
CA SER A 298 -31.17 2.91 6.27
C SER A 298 -30.97 2.56 7.75
N ALA A 299 -29.76 2.74 8.28
CA ALA A 299 -29.42 2.55 9.69
C ALA A 299 -29.79 3.76 10.57
N GLY A 300 -30.32 4.83 9.98
CA GLY A 300 -30.73 6.06 10.67
C GLY A 300 -29.56 6.95 11.10
N LEU A 301 -28.39 6.83 10.49
CA LEU A 301 -27.29 7.76 10.70
C LEU A 301 -27.59 9.10 10.04
N GLN A 302 -27.04 10.20 10.58
CA GLN A 302 -27.30 11.56 10.14
C GLN A 302 -26.02 12.40 10.17
N ALA A 303 -25.94 13.44 9.36
CA ALA A 303 -24.90 14.45 9.48
C ALA A 303 -24.90 15.03 10.91
N GLY A 304 -23.72 15.21 11.49
CA GLY A 304 -23.51 15.61 12.87
C GLY A 304 -23.36 14.44 13.86
N ASP A 305 -23.62 13.19 13.47
CA ASP A 305 -23.29 12.02 14.30
C ASP A 305 -21.78 11.84 14.41
N ILE A 306 -21.32 11.45 15.59
CA ILE A 306 -19.91 11.20 15.85
C ILE A 306 -19.70 9.71 15.99
N ILE A 307 -19.13 9.06 14.97
CA ILE A 307 -18.80 7.62 15.01
C ILE A 307 -17.56 7.43 15.89
N THR A 308 -17.70 6.59 16.92
CA THR A 308 -16.64 6.29 17.89
C THR A 308 -16.09 4.89 17.78
N GLN A 309 -16.87 3.92 17.24
CA GLN A 309 -16.44 2.53 17.07
C GLN A 309 -17.14 1.88 15.88
N LEU A 310 -16.42 0.98 15.21
CA LEU A 310 -16.94 0.00 14.26
C LEU A 310 -16.64 -1.41 14.77
N ASN A 311 -17.65 -2.27 14.94
CA ASN A 311 -17.53 -3.61 15.52
C ASN A 311 -16.69 -3.66 16.82
N GLY A 312 -16.88 -2.66 17.70
CA GLY A 312 -16.15 -2.54 18.96
C GLY A 312 -14.72 -1.98 18.84
N ASN A 313 -14.17 -1.88 17.64
CA ASN A 313 -12.88 -1.24 17.42
C ASN A 313 -13.03 0.27 17.45
N LYS A 314 -12.24 0.95 18.28
CA LYS A 314 -12.27 2.42 18.39
C LYS A 314 -11.84 3.07 17.09
N ILE A 315 -12.48 4.18 16.74
CA ILE A 315 -12.10 5.07 15.65
C ILE A 315 -11.33 6.23 16.24
N LYS A 316 -10.13 6.50 15.70
CA LYS A 316 -9.26 7.58 16.16
C LYS A 316 -9.40 8.83 15.31
N ASN A 317 -9.49 8.65 13.99
CA ASN A 317 -9.55 9.71 12.99
C ASN A 317 -10.18 9.18 11.68
N GLN A 318 -10.31 10.04 10.67
CA GLN A 318 -10.87 9.73 9.35
C GLN A 318 -10.11 8.59 8.64
N HIS A 319 -8.78 8.60 8.69
CA HIS A 319 -7.99 7.52 8.07
C HIS A 319 -8.25 6.16 8.73
N ASP A 320 -8.38 6.15 10.07
CA ASP A 320 -8.69 4.92 10.80
C ASP A 320 -10.11 4.42 10.48
N PHE A 321 -11.08 5.34 10.34
CA PHE A 321 -12.43 5.01 9.89
C PHE A 321 -12.40 4.37 8.49
N ASN A 322 -11.79 5.03 7.51
CA ASN A 322 -11.71 4.54 6.13
C ASN A 322 -11.00 3.19 6.04
N ASN A 323 -9.89 3.01 6.80
CA ASN A 323 -9.18 1.75 6.86
C ASN A 323 -10.03 0.62 7.44
N GLN A 324 -10.78 0.89 8.51
CA GLN A 324 -11.62 -0.13 9.12
C GLN A 324 -12.82 -0.46 8.25
N GLU A 325 -13.50 0.56 7.70
CA GLU A 325 -14.64 0.41 6.79
C GLU A 325 -14.24 -0.37 5.54
N GLY A 326 -13.19 0.05 4.83
CA GLY A 326 -12.74 -0.55 3.58
C GLY A 326 -12.20 -1.99 3.70
N LEU A 327 -11.99 -2.49 4.93
CA LEU A 327 -11.52 -3.85 5.18
C LEU A 327 -12.61 -4.82 5.61
N PHE A 328 -13.85 -4.36 5.78
CA PHE A 328 -14.97 -5.26 6.00
C PHE A 328 -15.35 -5.95 4.68
N GLU A 329 -15.68 -7.22 4.77
CA GLU A 329 -16.21 -7.97 3.64
C GLU A 329 -17.58 -7.42 3.22
N LEU A 330 -17.85 -7.42 1.92
CA LEU A 330 -19.16 -7.04 1.40
C LEU A 330 -20.25 -7.95 1.97
N ASN A 331 -21.41 -7.38 2.19
CA ASN A 331 -22.59 -8.03 2.78
C ASN A 331 -22.41 -8.44 4.26
N THR A 332 -21.37 -7.94 4.93
CA THR A 332 -21.16 -8.16 6.36
C THR A 332 -21.93 -7.13 7.18
N SER A 333 -22.64 -7.61 8.21
CA SER A 333 -23.27 -6.72 9.20
C SER A 333 -22.24 -6.15 10.15
N ILE A 334 -22.20 -4.84 10.30
CA ILE A 334 -21.32 -4.13 11.24
C ILE A 334 -22.13 -3.39 12.30
N ALA A 335 -21.61 -3.39 13.53
CA ALA A 335 -22.15 -2.59 14.62
C ALA A 335 -21.43 -1.24 14.68
N ILE A 336 -22.18 -0.17 14.75
CA ILE A 336 -21.69 1.21 14.81
C ILE A 336 -22.07 1.81 16.14
N SER A 337 -21.07 2.29 16.89
CA SER A 337 -21.29 3.10 18.08
C SER A 337 -21.04 4.56 17.75
N PHE A 338 -21.98 5.41 18.08
CA PHE A 338 -21.91 6.84 17.76
C PHE A 338 -22.52 7.71 18.86
N ILE A 339 -22.23 9.01 18.83
CA ILE A 339 -22.78 10.02 19.73
C ILE A 339 -23.67 10.95 18.90
N ARG A 340 -24.90 11.18 19.36
CA ARG A 340 -25.87 12.16 18.83
C ARG A 340 -26.49 12.90 19.98
N ASN A 341 -26.43 14.23 19.95
CA ASN A 341 -26.97 15.09 21.02
C ASN A 341 -26.45 14.65 22.41
N GLU A 342 -25.13 14.50 22.54
CA GLU A 342 -24.39 14.08 23.74
C GLU A 342 -24.73 12.67 24.27
N LYS A 343 -25.62 11.93 23.60
CA LYS A 343 -26.04 10.58 24.00
C LYS A 343 -25.38 9.53 23.15
N ARG A 344 -24.80 8.52 23.80
CA ARG A 344 -24.26 7.33 23.11
C ARG A 344 -25.40 6.50 22.55
N LYS A 345 -25.26 6.13 21.29
CA LYS A 345 -26.20 5.30 20.54
C LYS A 345 -25.48 4.20 19.81
N HIS A 346 -26.22 3.17 19.45
CA HIS A 346 -25.73 2.04 18.67
C HIS A 346 -26.71 1.72 17.56
N THR A 347 -26.20 1.35 16.41
CA THR A 347 -26.98 0.82 15.29
C THR A 347 -26.22 -0.29 14.60
N LYS A 348 -26.86 -1.00 13.68
CA LYS A 348 -26.23 -1.98 12.81
C LYS A 348 -26.57 -1.65 11.37
N THR A 349 -25.61 -1.88 10.49
CA THR A 349 -25.82 -1.75 9.06
C THR A 349 -25.05 -2.85 8.33
N VAL A 350 -25.26 -2.97 7.03
CA VAL A 350 -24.55 -3.94 6.20
C VAL A 350 -23.59 -3.19 5.29
N ILE A 351 -22.32 -3.56 5.30
CA ILE A 351 -21.35 -3.08 4.31
C ILE A 351 -21.79 -3.60 2.94
N ASN A 352 -21.96 -2.73 2.00
CA ASN A 352 -22.23 -3.10 0.62
C ASN A 352 -21.33 -2.35 -0.36
N ASN A 353 -21.48 -2.63 -1.62
CA ASN A 353 -20.73 -1.97 -2.69
C ASN A 353 -21.30 -0.58 -3.01
N TYR A 354 -21.67 0.19 -1.98
CA TYR A 354 -22.39 1.43 -2.13
C TYR A 354 -21.61 2.49 -2.93
N ASP A 355 -20.28 2.57 -2.76
CA ASP A 355 -19.43 3.49 -3.51
C ASP A 355 -19.27 3.10 -5.00
N ARG A 356 -19.68 1.89 -5.36
CA ARG A 356 -19.75 1.42 -6.74
C ARG A 356 -21.17 1.49 -7.29
N LYS A 357 -21.79 2.67 -7.37
CA LYS A 357 -22.76 2.89 -8.42
C LYS A 357 -21.95 2.94 -9.70
N GLU A 358 -21.94 1.82 -10.38
CA GLU A 358 -21.34 1.68 -11.70
C GLU A 358 -22.41 2.11 -12.70
N PHE A 359 -22.02 2.93 -13.68
CA PHE A 359 -22.78 3.09 -14.90
C PHE A 359 -21.97 2.48 -16.05
N ALA A 360 -22.61 1.60 -16.82
CA ALA A 360 -22.07 1.28 -18.13
C ALA A 360 -22.04 2.56 -18.97
N GLY A 361 -21.02 2.75 -19.78
CA GLY A 361 -20.90 3.94 -20.61
C GLY A 361 -22.10 4.19 -21.51
N THR A 362 -22.78 3.11 -21.95
CA THR A 362 -24.05 3.17 -22.70
C THR A 362 -25.18 3.86 -21.95
N GLU A 363 -25.19 3.78 -20.62
CA GLU A 363 -26.18 4.44 -19.76
C GLU A 363 -25.94 5.95 -19.61
N LEU A 364 -24.70 6.37 -19.87
CA LEU A 364 -24.29 7.78 -19.80
C LEU A 364 -24.36 8.45 -21.16
N HIS A 365 -23.80 7.84 -22.20
CA HIS A 365 -23.79 8.34 -23.57
C HIS A 365 -23.29 7.26 -24.55
N ASN A 366 -23.84 7.19 -25.76
CA ASN A 366 -23.48 6.17 -26.77
C ASN A 366 -21.98 6.15 -27.09
N LEU A 367 -21.32 7.30 -27.13
CA LEU A 367 -19.88 7.43 -27.38
C LEU A 367 -19.01 6.93 -26.24
N LEU A 368 -19.60 6.61 -25.09
CA LEU A 368 -18.93 6.06 -23.91
C LEU A 368 -19.10 4.54 -23.78
N THR A 369 -19.71 3.89 -24.78
CA THR A 369 -19.90 2.43 -24.83
C THR A 369 -18.58 1.70 -24.67
N GLY A 370 -18.55 0.66 -23.82
CA GLY A 370 -17.39 -0.16 -23.51
C GLY A 370 -16.51 0.39 -22.41
N ALA A 371 -16.95 1.45 -21.70
CA ALA A 371 -16.34 1.90 -20.47
C ALA A 371 -17.27 1.67 -19.28
N HIS A 372 -16.70 1.40 -18.10
CA HIS A 372 -17.38 1.34 -16.83
C HIS A 372 -16.95 2.52 -15.96
N PHE A 373 -17.92 3.25 -15.45
CA PHE A 373 -17.74 4.47 -14.69
C PHE A 373 -18.18 4.23 -13.25
N ILE A 374 -17.35 4.61 -12.31
CA ILE A 374 -17.65 4.51 -10.88
C ILE A 374 -17.53 5.87 -10.20
N ASN A 375 -18.27 6.07 -9.10
CA ASN A 375 -17.99 7.18 -8.21
C ASN A 375 -16.57 7.01 -7.65
N LEU A 376 -15.89 8.15 -7.44
CA LEU A 376 -14.56 8.12 -6.86
C LEU A 376 -14.61 7.43 -5.49
N PRO A 377 -13.79 6.39 -5.25
CA PRO A 377 -13.71 5.71 -3.95
C PRO A 377 -13.45 6.70 -2.80
N SER A 378 -14.03 6.44 -1.64
CA SER A 378 -13.99 7.36 -0.49
C SER A 378 -12.58 7.78 -0.09
N HIS A 379 -11.60 6.87 -0.21
CA HIS A 379 -10.20 7.15 0.13
C HIS A 379 -9.50 8.12 -0.83
N LEU A 380 -10.02 8.26 -2.06
CA LEU A 380 -9.50 9.22 -3.05
C LEU A 380 -10.22 10.55 -3.01
N LYS A 381 -11.43 10.63 -2.43
CA LYS A 381 -12.25 11.86 -2.36
C LYS A 381 -11.58 12.98 -1.56
N SER A 382 -10.66 12.67 -0.64
CA SER A 382 -9.91 13.69 0.11
C SER A 382 -8.89 14.47 -0.74
N HIS A 383 -8.48 13.92 -1.89
CA HIS A 383 -7.44 14.49 -2.75
C HIS A 383 -7.94 14.80 -4.16
N TYR A 384 -9.02 14.14 -4.58
CA TYR A 384 -9.55 14.23 -5.93
C TYR A 384 -11.07 14.39 -5.90
N GLN A 385 -11.60 14.98 -6.97
CA GLN A 385 -13.02 15.14 -7.19
C GLN A 385 -13.35 14.73 -8.62
N GLY A 386 -14.42 13.93 -8.81
CA GLY A 386 -14.80 13.49 -10.15
C GLY A 386 -15.40 12.09 -10.20
N VAL A 387 -15.42 11.53 -11.40
CA VAL A 387 -15.89 10.19 -11.73
C VAL A 387 -14.74 9.40 -12.33
N LEU A 388 -14.48 8.22 -11.81
CA LEU A 388 -13.39 7.33 -12.24
C LEU A 388 -13.88 6.39 -13.35
N ILE A 389 -13.05 6.20 -14.37
CA ILE A 389 -13.20 5.10 -15.34
C ILE A 389 -12.45 3.90 -14.76
N ASP A 390 -13.21 2.92 -14.24
CA ASP A 390 -12.67 1.70 -13.63
C ASP A 390 -12.13 0.76 -14.72
N GLU A 391 -12.98 0.44 -15.71
CA GLU A 391 -12.62 -0.43 -16.80
C GLU A 391 -12.99 0.18 -18.15
N ILE A 392 -12.24 -0.18 -19.19
CA ILE A 392 -12.55 0.20 -20.56
C ILE A 392 -12.14 -0.92 -21.52
N GLU A 393 -13.08 -1.32 -22.37
CA GLU A 393 -12.84 -2.30 -23.42
C GLU A 393 -11.98 -1.68 -24.53
N ARG A 394 -10.87 -2.33 -24.84
CA ARG A 394 -9.94 -1.86 -25.88
C ARG A 394 -10.59 -1.91 -27.25
N GLY A 395 -10.57 -0.79 -27.98
CA GLY A 395 -11.21 -0.66 -29.29
C GLY A 395 -12.69 -0.30 -29.22
N SER A 396 -13.26 -0.15 -28.01
CA SER A 396 -14.64 0.32 -27.83
C SER A 396 -14.83 1.78 -28.28
N ALA A 397 -16.08 2.25 -28.33
CA ALA A 397 -16.37 3.65 -28.63
C ALA A 397 -15.65 4.60 -27.65
N ALA A 398 -15.75 4.35 -26.34
CA ALA A 398 -15.07 5.15 -25.32
C ALA A 398 -13.55 5.14 -25.48
N TRP A 399 -12.96 3.98 -25.79
CA TRP A 399 -11.53 3.88 -26.06
C TRP A 399 -11.10 4.74 -27.26
N ASN A 400 -11.90 4.75 -28.34
CA ASN A 400 -11.63 5.51 -29.55
C ASN A 400 -11.76 7.03 -29.32
N GLN A 401 -12.58 7.45 -28.34
CA GLN A 401 -12.64 8.85 -27.88
C GLN A 401 -11.40 9.27 -27.05
N GLY A 402 -10.45 8.37 -26.86
CA GLY A 402 -9.21 8.66 -26.13
C GLY A 402 -9.28 8.42 -24.63
N LEU A 403 -10.38 7.88 -24.10
CA LEU A 403 -10.52 7.52 -22.70
C LEU A 403 -9.73 6.25 -22.37
N ARG A 404 -9.30 6.13 -21.11
CA ARG A 404 -8.52 4.99 -20.60
C ARG A 404 -8.99 4.60 -19.20
N SER A 405 -8.77 3.35 -18.80
CA SER A 405 -8.94 2.92 -17.42
C SER A 405 -8.03 3.74 -16.51
N GLY A 406 -8.52 4.11 -15.32
CA GLY A 406 -7.84 5.00 -14.40
C GLY A 406 -8.01 6.50 -14.67
N ASP A 407 -8.70 6.89 -15.75
CA ASP A 407 -9.04 8.29 -15.99
C ASP A 407 -10.04 8.82 -14.96
N LEU A 408 -9.77 10.02 -14.46
CA LEU A 408 -10.70 10.74 -13.61
C LEU A 408 -11.36 11.87 -14.37
N ILE A 409 -12.67 11.80 -14.57
CA ILE A 409 -13.43 12.88 -15.19
C ILE A 409 -13.73 13.93 -14.13
N THR A 410 -13.12 15.08 -14.24
CA THR A 410 -13.29 16.20 -13.29
C THR A 410 -14.34 17.20 -13.74
N ASN A 411 -14.53 17.38 -15.05
CA ASN A 411 -15.53 18.29 -15.61
C ASN A 411 -16.20 17.67 -16.83
N ALA A 412 -17.47 18.01 -17.04
CA ALA A 412 -18.20 17.78 -18.28
C ALA A 412 -18.89 19.08 -18.73
N ASN A 413 -18.71 19.46 -19.98
CA ASN A 413 -19.24 20.70 -20.54
C ASN A 413 -18.92 21.95 -19.70
N LYS A 414 -17.67 22.04 -19.22
CA LYS A 414 -17.15 23.11 -18.34
C LYS A 414 -17.78 23.16 -16.93
N LYS A 415 -18.61 22.18 -16.56
CA LYS A 415 -19.19 22.06 -15.22
C LYS A 415 -18.42 21.02 -14.44
N GLU A 416 -18.10 21.32 -13.21
CA GLU A 416 -17.43 20.43 -12.28
C GLU A 416 -18.29 19.21 -11.97
N ILE A 417 -17.65 18.03 -11.86
CA ILE A 417 -18.29 16.74 -11.61
C ILE A 417 -17.82 16.23 -10.25
N ILE A 418 -18.75 15.87 -9.39
CA ILE A 418 -18.45 15.27 -8.09
C ILE A 418 -18.90 13.80 -8.00
N ASN A 419 -19.86 13.39 -8.84
CA ASN A 419 -20.37 12.02 -8.85
C ASN A 419 -21.02 11.65 -10.19
N LEU A 420 -21.30 10.36 -10.36
CA LEU A 420 -21.92 9.76 -11.55
C LEU A 420 -23.28 10.38 -11.88
N LYS A 421 -24.10 10.67 -10.87
CA LYS A 421 -25.42 11.27 -11.06
C LYS A 421 -25.32 12.63 -11.75
N GLN A 422 -24.38 13.47 -11.32
CA GLN A 422 -24.13 14.77 -11.98
C GLN A 422 -23.60 14.60 -13.38
N LEU A 423 -22.65 13.67 -13.61
CA LEU A 423 -22.13 13.38 -14.94
C LEU A 423 -23.29 13.01 -15.86
N LYS A 424 -24.17 12.08 -15.45
CA LYS A 424 -25.32 11.67 -16.23
C LYS A 424 -26.24 12.85 -16.56
N ILE A 425 -26.63 13.66 -15.57
CA ILE A 425 -27.51 14.82 -15.78
C ILE A 425 -26.90 15.81 -16.80
N ILE A 426 -25.59 16.02 -16.78
CA ILE A 426 -24.92 16.95 -17.69
C ILE A 426 -24.85 16.36 -19.09
N LEU A 427 -24.58 15.07 -19.23
CA LEU A 427 -24.52 14.38 -20.54
C LEU A 427 -25.91 14.27 -21.17
N ASP A 428 -26.96 13.91 -20.41
CA ASP A 428 -28.35 13.81 -20.89
C ASP A 428 -28.89 15.16 -21.40
N LYS A 429 -28.41 16.29 -20.84
CA LYS A 429 -28.78 17.66 -21.28
C LYS A 429 -27.92 18.18 -22.43
N SER A 430 -26.92 17.44 -22.87
CA SER A 430 -26.01 17.86 -23.94
C SER A 430 -26.68 17.76 -25.29
N ARG A 431 -26.87 18.90 -25.97
CA ARG A 431 -27.38 18.96 -27.36
C ARG A 431 -26.23 18.99 -28.41
N LYS A 432 -25.00 19.07 -28.00
CA LYS A 432 -23.76 19.14 -28.77
C LYS A 432 -22.81 18.06 -28.30
N SER A 433 -21.77 17.78 -29.07
CA SER A 433 -20.67 16.90 -28.66
C SER A 433 -20.20 17.23 -27.23
N PRO A 434 -20.32 16.29 -26.28
CA PRO A 434 -19.87 16.55 -24.90
C PRO A 434 -18.38 16.78 -24.84
N VAL A 435 -17.96 17.70 -23.98
CA VAL A 435 -16.55 17.98 -23.71
C VAL A 435 -16.23 17.53 -22.29
N LEU A 436 -15.27 16.62 -22.15
CA LEU A 436 -14.82 16.11 -20.87
C LEU A 436 -13.44 16.66 -20.53
N THR A 437 -13.23 17.07 -19.27
CA THR A 437 -11.89 17.26 -18.72
C THR A 437 -11.52 16.01 -17.94
N VAL A 438 -10.42 15.39 -18.34
CA VAL A 438 -9.93 14.12 -17.82
C VAL A 438 -8.58 14.36 -17.15
N TYR A 439 -8.44 13.93 -15.90
CA TYR A 439 -7.17 13.92 -15.19
C TYR A 439 -6.54 12.53 -15.31
N ARG A 440 -5.34 12.46 -15.87
CA ARG A 440 -4.55 11.24 -16.11
C ARG A 440 -3.08 11.53 -15.93
N ASN A 441 -2.36 10.72 -15.18
CA ASN A 441 -0.90 10.84 -15.01
C ASN A 441 -0.47 12.28 -14.61
N TYR A 442 -1.14 12.85 -13.61
CA TYR A 442 -0.89 14.20 -13.09
C TYR A 442 -1.09 15.34 -14.10
N ARG A 443 -1.85 15.11 -15.20
CA ARG A 443 -2.15 16.11 -16.24
C ARG A 443 -3.62 16.13 -16.59
N ASN A 444 -4.13 17.30 -16.91
CA ASN A 444 -5.48 17.46 -17.44
C ASN A 444 -5.48 17.37 -18.97
N TYR A 445 -6.43 16.62 -19.50
CA TYR A 445 -6.72 16.50 -20.93
C TYR A 445 -8.13 16.97 -21.19
N ILE A 446 -8.35 17.64 -22.30
CA ILE A 446 -9.70 18.00 -22.77
C ILE A 446 -10.01 17.07 -23.95
N LEU A 447 -11.08 16.28 -23.81
CA LEU A 447 -11.57 15.37 -24.84
C LEU A 447 -12.95 15.87 -25.32
N VAL A 448 -13.11 15.96 -26.62
CA VAL A 448 -14.39 16.21 -27.26
C VAL A 448 -14.90 14.88 -27.77
N LEU A 449 -16.09 14.46 -27.35
CA LEU A 449 -16.69 13.19 -27.79
C LEU A 449 -17.32 13.39 -29.17
N GLU A 450 -16.79 12.73 -30.20
CA GLU A 450 -17.24 12.83 -31.60
C GLU A 450 -17.53 11.47 -32.24
#